data_3521daa4edc651385243d0679f226784
#
_entry.id   3521daa4edc651385243d0679f226784
#
_cell.length_a   1.000
_cell.length_b   1.000
_cell.length_c   1.000
_cell.angle_alpha   90.00
_cell.angle_beta   90.00
_cell.angle_gamma   90.00
#
_symmetry.space_group_name_H-M   'P 1'
#
loop_
_entity.id
_entity.type
_entity.pdbx_description
1 polymer ?
#
loop_
_entity_poly.entity_id
_entity_poly.type
_entity_poly.pdbx_seq_one_letter_code
_entity_poly.pdbx_strand_id
1 'polypeptide(L)'
;MLNLPYERADAILKHMTTAQKVGQMIMASIEVTEMDDKTRAFLRDNFVGNVILFGKNCVNRAQLAKLNTQIQDEVTAYTGGVQALLSIDQEGGSVTRLRNGATVFSSAAAVGSTGDPDLAYLAGHIMGNEMRSLGIAYDLAPVLDTDGSGVGGIPGRRSYGSTAAKTSLFGGAFARGLRDTGVIDCGKHFPGSGDSPVDTHFGTSVVHTPREEAMATSVQAFRQVMQEGMRSIMIDHTCYTGLDPACIPASLSKPVIQNLARGELGFEGLIISDGMQMLSIADVHGAPKGCVMAAEAGCDLVITGNGGDNADPDGEDVQTPCIRAMLKAVETGELSMERVNESARRIITFKLLLGDMYPAEDVVSRDWSAHEAFAQALAAMGVKVQRDDAHMLPLPQGALFLSRISRARLGVEEGDRLVDGFAPMAARLCQGESVEFAQRPDLNALENRIRNAPAVVFAAASRVEVRELLEDLQTVCRLNPRTCFVCLDVPQAAQPADFAPCVITSYDQTANAIRAVCRALKG
;
A
#
# COMPACT_ATOMS: atom_id res chain seq x y z
N MET A 1 -14.15 24.42 3.00
CA MET A 1 -13.72 24.13 4.38
C MET A 1 -14.66 23.07 4.96
N LEU A 2 -14.15 21.97 5.49
CA LEU A 2 -14.93 20.98 6.21
C LEU A 2 -15.50 21.62 7.48
N ASN A 3 -16.79 21.45 7.73
CA ASN A 3 -17.39 21.89 9.00
C ASN A 3 -17.01 20.86 10.09
N LEU A 4 -15.84 21.02 10.68
CA LEU A 4 -15.25 20.06 11.60
C LEU A 4 -15.84 20.22 13.01
N PRO A 5 -16.26 19.12 13.68
CA PRO A 5 -16.94 19.15 14.98
C PRO A 5 -15.94 19.35 16.16
N TYR A 6 -15.13 20.39 16.11
CA TYR A 6 -14.08 20.67 17.13
C TYR A 6 -14.64 20.83 18.54
N GLU A 7 -15.77 21.49 18.73
CA GLU A 7 -16.37 21.69 20.05
C GLU A 7 -16.76 20.36 20.72
N ARG A 8 -17.26 19.40 19.91
CA ARG A 8 -17.58 18.05 20.40
C ARG A 8 -16.32 17.27 20.75
N ALA A 9 -15.26 17.38 19.94
CA ALA A 9 -13.97 16.78 20.25
C ALA A 9 -13.37 17.35 21.55
N ASP A 10 -13.42 18.67 21.74
CA ASP A 10 -12.96 19.35 22.95
C ASP A 10 -13.74 18.88 24.19
N ALA A 11 -15.04 18.69 24.08
CA ALA A 11 -15.87 18.17 25.17
C ALA A 11 -15.44 16.73 25.57
N ILE A 12 -15.17 15.86 24.60
CA ILE A 12 -14.66 14.49 24.85
C ILE A 12 -13.29 14.54 25.53
N LEU A 13 -12.36 15.34 24.98
CA LEU A 13 -10.99 15.44 25.51
C LEU A 13 -10.89 15.90 26.95
N LYS A 14 -11.83 16.71 27.43
CA LYS A 14 -11.89 17.15 28.85
C LYS A 14 -12.03 16.00 29.83
N HIS A 15 -12.61 14.88 29.39
CA HIS A 15 -12.86 13.70 30.22
C HIS A 15 -11.80 12.61 30.02
N MET A 16 -10.88 12.77 29.05
CA MET A 16 -9.82 11.80 28.80
C MET A 16 -8.61 12.04 29.70
N THR A 17 -8.06 10.95 30.23
CA THR A 17 -6.74 10.94 30.89
C THR A 17 -5.62 11.15 29.88
N THR A 18 -4.42 11.49 30.35
CA THR A 18 -3.22 11.59 29.50
C THR A 18 -2.97 10.29 28.73
N ALA A 19 -3.10 9.13 29.38
CA ALA A 19 -2.91 7.84 28.74
C ALA A 19 -3.92 7.59 27.62
N GLN A 20 -5.19 7.92 27.83
CA GLN A 20 -6.21 7.82 26.78
C GLN A 20 -5.94 8.76 25.60
N LYS A 21 -5.45 9.98 25.84
CA LYS A 21 -5.08 10.92 24.77
C LYS A 21 -3.88 10.45 23.96
N VAL A 22 -2.84 9.95 24.63
CA VAL A 22 -1.68 9.32 23.96
C VAL A 22 -2.13 8.09 23.18
N GLY A 23 -3.01 7.26 23.77
CA GLY A 23 -3.59 6.10 23.10
C GLY A 23 -4.34 6.45 21.81
N GLN A 24 -4.97 7.64 21.72
CA GLN A 24 -5.57 8.11 20.46
C GLN A 24 -4.51 8.38 19.38
N MET A 25 -3.28 8.71 19.73
CA MET A 25 -2.18 8.92 18.78
C MET A 25 -1.56 7.61 18.28
N ILE A 26 -1.90 6.46 18.86
CA ILE A 26 -1.36 5.16 18.50
C ILE A 26 -2.21 4.50 17.42
N MET A 27 -1.54 4.00 16.37
CA MET A 27 -2.08 3.09 15.38
C MET A 27 -1.32 1.77 15.54
N ALA A 28 -1.92 0.82 16.29
CA ALA A 28 -1.31 -0.46 16.60
C ALA A 28 -1.73 -1.55 15.61
N SER A 29 -0.89 -2.56 15.38
CA SER A 29 -1.28 -3.79 14.69
C SER A 29 -1.62 -4.91 15.66
N ILE A 30 -2.44 -5.85 15.20
CA ILE A 30 -2.81 -7.06 15.94
C ILE A 30 -2.49 -8.30 15.12
N GLU A 31 -2.25 -9.45 15.82
CA GLU A 31 -1.77 -10.68 15.18
C GLU A 31 -2.88 -11.73 15.00
N VAL A 32 -4.12 -11.39 15.33
CA VAL A 32 -5.22 -12.35 15.44
C VAL A 32 -6.27 -12.18 14.35
N THR A 33 -7.02 -13.25 14.09
CA THR A 33 -8.22 -13.25 13.23
C THR A 33 -9.52 -13.20 14.04
N GLU A 34 -9.42 -13.37 15.36
CA GLU A 34 -10.49 -13.24 16.34
C GLU A 34 -9.87 -12.76 17.66
N MET A 35 -10.52 -11.83 18.37
CA MET A 35 -10.01 -11.25 19.60
C MET A 35 -9.81 -12.30 20.69
N ASP A 36 -8.57 -12.46 21.16
CA ASP A 36 -8.19 -13.24 22.31
C ASP A 36 -7.92 -12.38 23.56
N ASP A 37 -7.74 -13.00 24.70
CA ASP A 37 -7.54 -12.29 25.97
C ASP A 37 -6.23 -11.49 25.98
N LYS A 38 -5.17 -11.97 25.31
CA LYS A 38 -3.88 -11.27 25.20
C LYS A 38 -4.04 -9.97 24.39
N THR A 39 -4.71 -10.05 23.25
CA THR A 39 -4.96 -8.88 22.39
C THR A 39 -5.88 -7.87 23.08
N ARG A 40 -6.94 -8.34 23.79
CA ARG A 40 -7.81 -7.46 24.60
C ARG A 40 -7.02 -6.74 25.68
N ALA A 41 -6.19 -7.46 26.44
CA ALA A 41 -5.33 -6.88 27.45
C ALA A 41 -4.36 -5.85 26.85
N PHE A 42 -3.70 -6.17 25.75
CA PHE A 42 -2.81 -5.23 25.05
C PHE A 42 -3.51 -3.92 24.67
N LEU A 43 -4.68 -4.00 24.03
CA LEU A 43 -5.43 -2.81 23.61
C LEU A 43 -5.88 -1.98 24.81
N ARG A 44 -6.46 -2.62 25.83
CA ARG A 44 -7.01 -1.97 27.02
C ARG A 44 -5.91 -1.35 27.90
N ASP A 45 -4.86 -2.12 28.22
CA ASP A 45 -3.83 -1.70 29.18
C ASP A 45 -2.93 -0.60 28.62
N ASN A 46 -2.89 -0.45 27.27
CA ASN A 46 -2.19 0.61 26.55
C ASN A 46 -3.15 1.71 26.01
N PHE A 47 -4.45 1.63 26.28
CA PHE A 47 -5.47 2.57 25.80
C PHE A 47 -5.43 2.81 24.28
N VAL A 48 -5.10 1.78 23.48
CA VAL A 48 -4.94 1.89 22.02
C VAL A 48 -6.22 2.42 21.38
N GLY A 49 -6.13 3.53 20.66
CA GLY A 49 -7.28 4.18 20.05
C GLY A 49 -7.57 3.74 18.63
N ASN A 50 -6.59 3.20 17.90
CA ASN A 50 -6.71 2.89 16.48
C ASN A 50 -5.93 1.62 16.13
N VAL A 51 -6.41 0.88 15.11
CA VAL A 51 -5.81 -0.39 14.71
C VAL A 51 -5.60 -0.41 13.20
N ILE A 52 -4.39 -0.79 12.77
CA ILE A 52 -4.08 -1.12 11.38
C ILE A 52 -4.22 -2.63 11.16
N LEU A 53 -4.95 -3.00 10.12
CA LEU A 53 -5.20 -4.38 9.72
C LEU A 53 -4.28 -4.77 8.55
N PHE A 54 -3.78 -6.01 8.61
CA PHE A 54 -2.96 -6.63 7.58
C PHE A 54 -3.65 -7.85 6.99
N GLY A 55 -3.14 -8.40 5.89
CA GLY A 55 -3.75 -9.53 5.20
C GLY A 55 -3.96 -10.76 6.09
N LYS A 56 -3.07 -10.97 7.08
CA LYS A 56 -3.20 -12.05 8.07
C LYS A 56 -4.46 -11.93 8.94
N ASN A 57 -4.99 -10.71 9.12
CA ASN A 57 -6.24 -10.49 9.84
C ASN A 57 -7.49 -10.74 8.97
N CYS A 58 -7.33 -10.83 7.64
CA CYS A 58 -8.40 -10.82 6.64
C CYS A 58 -8.59 -12.19 6.01
N VAL A 59 -9.28 -13.12 6.68
CA VAL A 59 -9.52 -14.47 6.18
C VAL A 59 -10.70 -14.51 5.20
N ASN A 60 -11.81 -13.92 5.58
CA ASN A 60 -13.01 -13.74 4.78
C ASN A 60 -13.89 -12.64 5.37
N ARG A 61 -14.93 -12.26 4.64
CA ARG A 61 -15.84 -11.15 4.99
C ARG A 61 -16.52 -11.32 6.35
N ALA A 62 -17.03 -12.51 6.64
CA ALA A 62 -17.75 -12.78 7.88
C ALA A 62 -16.83 -12.75 9.10
N GLN A 63 -15.64 -13.38 8.98
CA GLN A 63 -14.64 -13.37 10.03
C GLN A 63 -14.16 -11.94 10.31
N LEU A 64 -13.86 -11.15 9.26
CA LEU A 64 -13.34 -9.80 9.42
C LEU A 64 -14.38 -8.85 10.04
N ALA A 65 -15.64 -8.94 9.63
CA ALA A 65 -16.72 -8.17 10.25
C ALA A 65 -16.84 -8.49 11.75
N LYS A 66 -16.75 -9.79 12.13
CA LYS A 66 -16.74 -10.20 13.55
C LYS A 66 -15.54 -9.61 14.30
N LEU A 67 -14.33 -9.72 13.75
CA LEU A 67 -13.12 -9.16 14.36
C LEU A 67 -13.24 -7.65 14.56
N ASN A 68 -13.69 -6.92 13.54
CA ASN A 68 -13.83 -5.47 13.59
C ASN A 68 -14.89 -5.04 14.64
N THR A 69 -16.01 -5.77 14.75
CA THR A 69 -16.99 -5.55 15.82
C THR A 69 -16.34 -5.74 17.20
N GLN A 70 -15.60 -6.84 17.41
CA GLN A 70 -14.95 -7.11 18.69
C GLN A 70 -13.89 -6.06 19.06
N ILE A 71 -13.16 -5.49 18.08
CA ILE A 71 -12.22 -4.38 18.30
C ILE A 71 -13.00 -3.13 18.71
N GLN A 72 -14.10 -2.80 18.03
CA GLN A 72 -14.92 -1.63 18.37
C GLN A 72 -15.50 -1.73 19.80
N ASP A 73 -16.02 -2.90 20.16
CA ASP A 73 -16.57 -3.16 21.50
C ASP A 73 -15.51 -2.97 22.59
N GLU A 74 -14.30 -3.52 22.39
CA GLU A 74 -13.21 -3.39 23.33
C GLU A 74 -12.74 -1.94 23.47
N VAL A 75 -12.50 -1.25 22.33
CA VAL A 75 -11.97 0.12 22.35
C VAL A 75 -12.97 1.11 22.93
N THR A 76 -14.26 1.00 22.59
CA THR A 76 -15.29 1.91 23.14
C THR A 76 -15.45 1.77 24.64
N ALA A 77 -15.21 0.58 25.20
CA ALA A 77 -15.34 0.33 26.63
C ALA A 77 -14.35 1.15 27.48
N TYR A 78 -13.11 1.33 27.05
CA TYR A 78 -12.10 2.09 27.82
C TYR A 78 -11.85 3.53 27.31
N THR A 79 -12.42 3.91 26.15
CA THR A 79 -12.27 5.27 25.61
C THR A 79 -13.46 6.19 25.93
N GLY A 80 -14.47 5.70 26.68
CA GLY A 80 -15.67 6.46 26.98
C GLY A 80 -16.61 6.58 25.76
N GLY A 81 -16.66 5.56 24.90
CA GLY A 81 -17.52 5.49 23.73
C GLY A 81 -16.90 6.01 22.44
N VAL A 82 -15.64 6.39 22.42
CA VAL A 82 -14.93 6.77 21.20
C VAL A 82 -14.53 5.50 20.44
N GLN A 83 -15.07 5.30 19.24
CA GLN A 83 -14.78 4.14 18.39
C GLN A 83 -13.34 4.13 17.89
N ALA A 84 -12.82 2.93 17.59
CA ALA A 84 -11.52 2.77 16.97
C ALA A 84 -11.54 3.26 15.51
N LEU A 85 -10.47 3.92 15.07
CA LEU A 85 -10.23 4.13 13.65
C LEU A 85 -9.50 2.89 13.11
N LEU A 86 -10.21 2.05 12.35
CA LEU A 86 -9.63 0.89 11.68
C LEU A 86 -9.08 1.30 10.34
N SER A 87 -7.79 1.02 10.11
CA SER A 87 -7.09 1.34 8.88
C SER A 87 -6.54 0.10 8.17
N ILE A 88 -6.25 0.26 6.88
CA ILE A 88 -5.72 -0.81 6.03
C ILE A 88 -4.96 -0.19 4.85
N ASP A 89 -4.02 -0.95 4.27
CA ASP A 89 -3.43 -0.64 2.96
C ASP A 89 -4.22 -1.34 1.86
N GLN A 90 -5.13 -0.64 1.22
CA GLN A 90 -5.93 -1.17 0.11
C GLN A 90 -5.66 -0.36 -1.16
N GLU A 91 -4.40 -0.43 -1.66
CA GLU A 91 -3.96 0.35 -2.83
C GLU A 91 -4.45 -0.22 -4.16
N GLY A 92 -4.75 -1.51 -4.19
CA GLY A 92 -4.86 -2.33 -5.39
C GLY A 92 -3.53 -2.98 -5.78
N GLY A 93 -3.58 -3.88 -6.77
CA GLY A 93 -2.40 -4.61 -7.22
C GLY A 93 -1.78 -5.48 -6.12
N SER A 94 -0.46 -5.39 -5.96
CA SER A 94 0.27 -6.19 -4.99
C SER A 94 0.01 -5.78 -3.53
N VAL A 95 -0.37 -4.53 -3.29
CA VAL A 95 -0.70 -4.02 -1.95
C VAL A 95 -2.21 -4.01 -1.78
N THR A 96 -2.75 -5.17 -1.51
CA THR A 96 -4.18 -5.43 -1.29
C THR A 96 -4.30 -6.39 -0.11
N ARG A 97 -4.84 -5.93 1.02
CA ARG A 97 -5.01 -6.75 2.23
C ARG A 97 -6.31 -7.56 2.19
N LEU A 98 -7.37 -6.97 1.63
CA LEU A 98 -8.68 -7.62 1.49
C LEU A 98 -8.73 -8.49 0.23
N ARG A 99 -7.95 -9.58 0.19
CA ARG A 99 -7.89 -10.47 -0.98
C ARG A 99 -9.02 -11.47 -1.02
N ASN A 100 -9.53 -11.84 0.15
CA ASN A 100 -10.59 -12.82 0.31
C ASN A 100 -11.84 -12.14 0.87
N GLY A 101 -12.88 -12.06 0.07
CA GLY A 101 -14.17 -11.49 0.49
C GLY A 101 -14.34 -10.00 0.16
N ALA A 102 -13.41 -9.40 -0.60
CA ALA A 102 -13.57 -8.09 -1.23
C ALA A 102 -13.04 -8.14 -2.67
N THR A 103 -13.36 -7.11 -3.45
CA THR A 103 -12.95 -7.01 -4.85
C THR A 103 -11.46 -6.67 -4.95
N VAL A 104 -10.72 -7.46 -5.74
CA VAL A 104 -9.29 -7.23 -5.99
C VAL A 104 -9.12 -6.37 -7.24
N PHE A 105 -8.67 -5.15 -7.03
CA PHE A 105 -8.39 -4.18 -8.10
C PHE A 105 -6.96 -4.29 -8.62
N SER A 106 -6.76 -3.81 -9.85
CA SER A 106 -5.44 -3.67 -10.46
C SER A 106 -4.61 -2.58 -9.79
N SER A 107 -3.30 -2.60 -10.06
CA SER A 107 -2.35 -1.61 -9.55
C SER A 107 -2.65 -0.18 -10.04
N ALA A 108 -2.16 0.82 -9.31
CA ALA A 108 -2.26 2.23 -9.70
C ALA A 108 -1.69 2.48 -11.11
N ALA A 109 -0.57 1.83 -11.48
CA ALA A 109 0.00 1.93 -12.84
C ALA A 109 -0.95 1.40 -13.92
N ALA A 110 -1.65 0.29 -13.67
CA ALA A 110 -2.64 -0.25 -14.59
C ALA A 110 -3.80 0.75 -14.78
N VAL A 111 -4.33 1.30 -13.68
CA VAL A 111 -5.37 2.32 -13.72
C VAL A 111 -4.88 3.58 -14.46
N GLY A 112 -3.68 4.08 -14.12
CA GLY A 112 -3.07 5.23 -14.79
C GLY A 112 -2.81 5.02 -16.28
N SER A 113 -2.59 3.76 -16.72
CA SER A 113 -2.37 3.42 -18.15
C SER A 113 -3.63 3.54 -19.01
N THR A 114 -4.81 3.58 -18.40
CA THR A 114 -6.10 3.73 -19.12
C THR A 114 -6.27 5.11 -19.73
N GLY A 115 -5.66 6.13 -19.12
CA GLY A 115 -5.83 7.53 -19.53
C GLY A 115 -7.13 8.18 -19.02
N ASP A 116 -7.97 7.44 -18.29
CA ASP A 116 -9.27 7.89 -17.79
C ASP A 116 -9.30 7.95 -16.25
N PRO A 117 -9.26 9.15 -15.66
CA PRO A 117 -9.27 9.32 -14.20
C PRO A 117 -10.60 8.94 -13.54
N ASP A 118 -11.71 8.89 -14.28
CA ASP A 118 -12.99 8.45 -13.74
C ASP A 118 -12.96 6.97 -13.34
N LEU A 119 -12.12 6.16 -13.99
CA LEU A 119 -11.89 4.78 -13.60
C LEU A 119 -11.14 4.67 -12.26
N ALA A 120 -10.23 5.61 -11.97
CA ALA A 120 -9.59 5.69 -10.66
C ALA A 120 -10.59 6.10 -9.56
N TYR A 121 -11.48 7.07 -9.86
CA TYR A 121 -12.56 7.45 -8.96
C TYR A 121 -13.48 6.26 -8.65
N LEU A 122 -13.93 5.54 -9.66
CA LEU A 122 -14.81 4.38 -9.48
C LEU A 122 -14.13 3.26 -8.69
N ALA A 123 -12.83 3.00 -8.93
CA ALA A 123 -12.06 2.03 -8.16
C ALA A 123 -12.00 2.43 -6.67
N GLY A 124 -11.65 3.68 -6.37
CA GLY A 124 -11.65 4.20 -5.00
C GLY A 124 -13.03 4.16 -4.34
N HIS A 125 -14.07 4.51 -5.08
CA HIS A 125 -15.45 4.48 -4.60
C HIS A 125 -15.94 3.07 -4.25
N ILE A 126 -15.64 2.08 -5.10
CA ILE A 126 -16.00 0.69 -4.85
C ILE A 126 -15.22 0.13 -3.67
N MET A 127 -13.89 0.30 -3.63
CA MET A 127 -13.07 -0.13 -2.49
C MET A 127 -13.53 0.52 -1.19
N GLY A 128 -13.81 1.82 -1.21
CA GLY A 128 -14.32 2.56 -0.06
C GLY A 128 -15.66 2.02 0.45
N ASN A 129 -16.61 1.72 -0.43
CA ASN A 129 -17.90 1.12 -0.06
C ASN A 129 -17.72 -0.27 0.59
N GLU A 130 -16.85 -1.10 0.04
CA GLU A 130 -16.56 -2.42 0.59
C GLU A 130 -15.89 -2.33 1.96
N MET A 131 -14.85 -1.51 2.10
CA MET A 131 -14.17 -1.26 3.38
C MET A 131 -15.13 -0.67 4.42
N ARG A 132 -15.90 0.35 4.04
CA ARG A 132 -16.84 1.00 4.95
C ARG A 132 -17.88 0.04 5.46
N SER A 133 -18.38 -0.87 4.61
CA SER A 133 -19.33 -1.90 5.00
C SER A 133 -18.75 -2.92 5.99
N LEU A 134 -17.41 -3.10 5.99
CA LEU A 134 -16.67 -3.91 6.95
C LEU A 134 -16.26 -3.16 8.23
N GLY A 135 -16.66 -1.89 8.36
CA GLY A 135 -16.27 -1.05 9.50
C GLY A 135 -14.85 -0.45 9.41
N ILE A 136 -14.20 -0.57 8.24
CA ILE A 136 -12.88 0.03 7.99
C ILE A 136 -13.11 1.42 7.40
N ALA A 137 -12.68 2.45 8.11
CA ALA A 137 -12.97 3.84 7.75
C ALA A 137 -11.72 4.67 7.38
N TYR A 138 -10.55 4.04 7.28
CA TYR A 138 -9.30 4.69 6.92
C TYR A 138 -8.49 3.81 5.96
N ASP A 139 -8.32 4.28 4.73
CA ASP A 139 -7.45 3.64 3.74
C ASP A 139 -6.12 4.37 3.67
N LEU A 140 -5.01 3.64 3.85
CA LEU A 140 -3.66 4.16 3.69
C LEU A 140 -3.29 4.17 2.19
N ALA A 141 -4.11 4.86 1.40
CA ALA A 141 -4.03 5.06 -0.05
C ALA A 141 -4.70 6.40 -0.42
N PRO A 142 -4.35 7.02 -1.56
CA PRO A 142 -3.51 6.53 -2.66
C PRO A 142 -2.00 6.77 -2.46
N VAL A 143 -1.19 6.01 -3.22
CA VAL A 143 0.22 6.33 -3.42
C VAL A 143 0.33 7.53 -4.37
N LEU A 144 0.95 8.61 -3.90
CA LEU A 144 1.20 9.84 -4.67
C LEU A 144 2.67 10.00 -5.08
N ASP A 145 3.49 8.97 -4.83
CA ASP A 145 4.86 8.93 -5.32
C ASP A 145 4.86 8.82 -6.84
N THR A 146 5.72 9.60 -7.49
CA THR A 146 5.93 9.53 -8.95
C THR A 146 6.97 8.48 -9.28
N ASP A 147 6.80 7.71 -10.36
CA ASP A 147 7.83 6.78 -10.89
C ASP A 147 8.76 7.52 -11.87
N GLY A 148 9.42 8.58 -11.38
CA GLY A 148 10.12 9.55 -12.23
C GLY A 148 11.44 9.06 -12.82
N SER A 149 12.23 8.29 -12.06
CA SER A 149 13.62 7.99 -12.45
C SER A 149 13.79 6.82 -13.43
N GLY A 150 12.80 5.94 -13.55
CA GLY A 150 12.90 4.73 -14.38
C GLY A 150 14.02 3.75 -13.94
N VAL A 151 14.87 4.16 -13.02
CA VAL A 151 16.05 3.42 -12.54
C VAL A 151 15.80 2.90 -11.13
N GLY A 152 14.85 1.97 -11.00
CA GLY A 152 14.65 1.27 -9.74
C GLY A 152 13.80 2.02 -8.69
N GLY A 153 13.01 3.00 -9.10
CA GLY A 153 12.07 3.70 -8.22
C GLY A 153 11.19 2.70 -7.45
N ILE A 154 11.09 2.91 -6.15
CA ILE A 154 10.37 2.06 -5.21
C ILE A 154 8.88 1.96 -5.54
N PRO A 155 8.17 3.05 -5.96
CA PRO A 155 6.75 2.95 -6.20
C PRO A 155 6.41 2.00 -7.36
N GLY A 156 7.20 1.98 -8.45
CA GLY A 156 6.96 1.10 -9.59
C GLY A 156 5.49 1.09 -10.01
N ARG A 157 4.88 -0.11 -10.04
CA ARG A 157 3.45 -0.28 -10.36
C ARG A 157 2.47 0.30 -9.31
N ARG A 158 2.94 0.70 -8.12
CA ARG A 158 2.11 1.40 -7.12
C ARG A 158 1.89 2.88 -7.49
N SER A 159 2.68 3.46 -8.40
CA SER A 159 2.52 4.82 -8.89
C SER A 159 1.52 4.90 -10.05
N TYR A 160 0.68 5.93 -10.08
CA TYR A 160 -0.21 6.21 -11.23
C TYR A 160 0.55 6.69 -12.47
N GLY A 161 1.77 7.19 -12.32
CA GLY A 161 2.57 7.67 -13.45
C GLY A 161 3.90 8.32 -13.07
N SER A 162 4.60 8.79 -14.08
CA SER A 162 5.95 9.35 -13.96
C SER A 162 5.98 10.87 -13.75
N THR A 163 4.83 11.54 -13.69
CA THR A 163 4.75 13.00 -13.50
C THR A 163 3.78 13.37 -12.40
N ALA A 164 4.08 14.46 -11.69
CA ALA A 164 3.20 14.99 -10.65
C ALA A 164 1.77 15.23 -11.15
N ALA A 165 1.63 15.77 -12.35
CA ALA A 165 0.33 16.07 -12.95
C ALA A 165 -0.52 14.79 -13.15
N LYS A 166 0.09 13.72 -13.66
CA LYS A 166 -0.62 12.45 -13.86
C LYS A 166 -0.93 11.78 -12.52
N THR A 167 0.04 11.74 -11.62
CA THR A 167 -0.12 11.13 -10.30
C THR A 167 -1.20 11.84 -9.49
N SER A 168 -1.23 13.18 -9.47
CA SER A 168 -2.27 13.93 -8.77
C SER A 168 -3.65 13.78 -9.42
N LEU A 169 -3.73 13.75 -10.76
CA LEU A 169 -5.00 13.60 -11.46
C LEU A 169 -5.68 12.25 -11.11
N PHE A 170 -4.95 11.16 -11.21
CA PHE A 170 -5.49 9.81 -10.93
C PHE A 170 -5.59 9.53 -9.43
N GLY A 171 -4.54 9.84 -8.66
CA GLY A 171 -4.55 9.67 -7.21
C GLY A 171 -5.59 10.54 -6.52
N GLY A 172 -5.78 11.79 -6.99
CA GLY A 172 -6.84 12.69 -6.52
C GLY A 172 -8.24 12.16 -6.84
N ALA A 173 -8.44 11.58 -8.03
CA ALA A 173 -9.69 10.93 -8.40
C ALA A 173 -10.00 9.72 -7.50
N PHE A 174 -9.02 8.84 -7.28
CA PHE A 174 -9.14 7.72 -6.36
C PHE A 174 -9.47 8.18 -4.93
N ALA A 175 -8.75 9.17 -4.42
CA ALA A 175 -8.96 9.76 -3.11
C ALA A 175 -10.38 10.34 -2.95
N ARG A 176 -10.91 11.02 -3.99
CA ARG A 176 -12.31 11.47 -3.99
C ARG A 176 -13.29 10.31 -3.90
N GLY A 177 -13.04 9.23 -4.66
CA GLY A 177 -13.85 8.01 -4.59
C GLY A 177 -13.94 7.46 -3.17
N LEU A 178 -12.82 7.34 -2.45
CA LEU A 178 -12.79 6.95 -1.04
C LEU A 178 -13.60 7.91 -0.15
N ARG A 179 -13.34 9.22 -0.27
CA ARG A 179 -14.01 10.24 0.56
C ARG A 179 -15.52 10.24 0.43
N ASP A 180 -16.02 10.01 -0.78
CA ASP A 180 -17.46 10.01 -1.06
C ASP A 180 -18.21 8.82 -0.40
N THR A 181 -17.46 7.79 0.04
CA THR A 181 -17.98 6.65 0.81
C THR A 181 -17.85 6.81 2.32
N GLY A 182 -17.27 7.93 2.79
CA GLY A 182 -17.00 8.14 4.22
C GLY A 182 -15.72 7.44 4.72
N VAL A 183 -14.77 7.10 3.83
CA VAL A 183 -13.43 6.60 4.19
C VAL A 183 -12.44 7.77 4.18
N ILE A 184 -11.53 7.82 5.15
CA ILE A 184 -10.38 8.73 5.13
C ILE A 184 -9.39 8.20 4.10
N ASP A 185 -9.03 9.04 3.14
CA ASP A 185 -7.95 8.82 2.18
C ASP A 185 -6.60 9.25 2.80
N CYS A 186 -5.50 8.62 2.37
CA CYS A 186 -4.15 8.92 2.85
C CYS A 186 -3.14 8.98 1.71
N GLY A 187 -2.79 10.18 1.29
CA GLY A 187 -1.72 10.35 0.30
C GLY A 187 -0.36 9.94 0.86
N LYS A 188 0.35 9.06 0.16
CA LYS A 188 1.64 8.55 0.62
C LYS A 188 2.66 8.39 -0.51
N HIS A 189 3.93 8.51 -0.21
CA HIS A 189 4.60 8.79 1.09
C HIS A 189 5.19 10.20 1.04
N PHE A 190 4.57 11.14 1.75
CA PHE A 190 5.00 12.54 1.74
C PHE A 190 6.43 12.70 2.29
N PRO A 191 7.31 13.49 1.65
CA PRO A 191 7.10 14.44 0.56
C PRO A 191 7.24 13.86 -0.86
N GLY A 192 7.35 12.54 -1.01
CA GLY A 192 7.39 11.80 -2.26
C GLY A 192 8.65 10.97 -2.42
N SER A 193 8.53 9.63 -2.28
CA SER A 193 9.64 8.67 -2.25
C SER A 193 10.05 8.15 -3.64
N GLY A 194 9.52 8.75 -4.72
CA GLY A 194 9.75 8.27 -6.09
C GLY A 194 11.21 8.19 -6.54
N ASP A 195 12.07 9.04 -6.00
CA ASP A 195 13.51 9.09 -6.28
C ASP A 195 14.35 8.37 -5.21
N SER A 196 13.71 7.70 -4.25
CA SER A 196 14.41 6.99 -3.17
C SER A 196 15.22 5.81 -3.73
N PRO A 197 16.53 5.73 -3.46
CA PRO A 197 17.39 4.65 -3.98
C PRO A 197 17.25 3.35 -3.21
N VAL A 198 16.71 3.39 -1.99
CA VAL A 198 16.57 2.23 -1.08
C VAL A 198 15.16 2.21 -0.51
N ASP A 199 14.55 1.03 -0.46
CA ASP A 199 13.30 0.80 0.26
C ASP A 199 13.56 0.94 1.77
N THR A 200 12.84 1.85 2.42
CA THR A 200 12.98 2.20 3.84
C THR A 200 12.64 1.06 4.79
N HIS A 201 11.98 0.00 4.31
CA HIS A 201 11.81 -1.25 5.05
C HIS A 201 13.13 -1.98 5.31
N PHE A 202 14.11 -1.81 4.43
CA PHE A 202 15.39 -2.54 4.48
C PHE A 202 16.59 -1.69 4.88
N GLY A 203 16.42 -0.39 5.06
CA GLY A 203 17.50 0.50 5.50
C GLY A 203 17.24 1.97 5.27
N THR A 204 18.23 2.78 5.64
CA THR A 204 18.15 4.24 5.48
C THR A 204 18.26 4.64 4.01
N SER A 205 17.38 5.52 3.58
CA SER A 205 17.38 6.12 2.24
C SER A 205 17.62 7.63 2.33
N VAL A 206 18.40 8.16 1.38
CA VAL A 206 18.71 9.58 1.29
C VAL A 206 18.45 10.08 -0.13
N VAL A 207 17.63 11.12 -0.23
CA VAL A 207 17.35 11.85 -1.48
C VAL A 207 17.98 13.23 -1.42
N HIS A 208 18.78 13.56 -2.44
CA HIS A 208 19.54 14.81 -2.54
C HIS A 208 18.90 15.85 -3.47
N THR A 209 17.68 15.60 -3.94
CA THR A 209 16.97 16.52 -4.83
C THR A 209 16.87 17.91 -4.20
N PRO A 210 17.31 18.97 -4.90
CA PRO A 210 17.20 20.34 -4.40
C PRO A 210 15.75 20.73 -4.08
N ARG A 211 15.56 21.62 -3.09
CA ARG A 211 14.22 22.03 -2.65
C ARG A 211 13.32 22.50 -3.80
N GLU A 212 13.82 23.35 -4.68
CA GLU A 212 13.04 23.87 -5.81
C GLU A 212 12.53 22.75 -6.71
N GLU A 213 13.38 21.78 -7.01
CA GLU A 213 13.04 20.64 -7.84
C GLU A 213 12.04 19.72 -7.12
N ALA A 214 12.27 19.40 -5.84
CA ALA A 214 11.33 18.62 -5.04
C ALA A 214 9.94 19.29 -4.98
N MET A 215 9.88 20.61 -4.79
CA MET A 215 8.63 21.37 -4.77
C MET A 215 7.91 21.40 -6.12
N ALA A 216 8.63 21.32 -7.23
CA ALA A 216 8.08 21.30 -8.59
C ALA A 216 7.68 19.89 -9.05
N THR A 217 8.21 18.84 -8.42
CA THR A 217 8.01 17.44 -8.80
C THR A 217 7.25 16.66 -7.75
N SER A 218 7.93 15.99 -6.82
CA SER A 218 7.32 15.07 -5.85
C SER A 218 6.29 15.75 -4.95
N VAL A 219 6.65 16.90 -4.33
CA VAL A 219 5.74 17.66 -3.46
C VAL A 219 4.53 18.20 -4.22
N GLN A 220 4.69 18.51 -5.51
CA GLN A 220 3.61 19.07 -6.33
C GLN A 220 2.41 18.11 -6.45
N ALA A 221 2.64 16.79 -6.52
CA ALA A 221 1.57 15.81 -6.58
C ALA A 221 0.69 15.88 -5.31
N PHE A 222 1.33 15.95 -4.14
CA PHE A 222 0.63 16.09 -2.86
C PHE A 222 -0.10 17.44 -2.74
N ARG A 223 0.57 18.54 -3.11
CA ARG A 223 -0.04 19.89 -3.06
C ARG A 223 -1.38 19.94 -3.78
N GLN A 224 -1.46 19.38 -4.99
CA GLN A 224 -2.68 19.38 -5.79
C GLN A 224 -3.80 18.59 -5.11
N VAL A 225 -3.53 17.38 -4.62
CA VAL A 225 -4.55 16.54 -3.98
C VAL A 225 -4.96 17.08 -2.60
N MET A 226 -4.03 17.72 -1.86
CA MET A 226 -4.35 18.44 -0.61
C MET A 226 -5.36 19.58 -0.87
N GLN A 227 -5.17 20.35 -1.95
CA GLN A 227 -6.11 21.41 -2.35
C GLN A 227 -7.49 20.89 -2.74
N GLU A 228 -7.59 19.63 -3.18
CA GLU A 228 -8.84 18.93 -3.46
C GLU A 228 -9.52 18.35 -2.20
N GLY A 229 -8.96 18.60 -1.00
CA GLY A 229 -9.56 18.21 0.28
C GLY A 229 -9.12 16.84 0.79
N MET A 230 -7.90 16.40 0.50
CA MET A 230 -7.27 15.22 1.11
C MET A 230 -7.36 15.27 2.63
N ARG A 231 -7.75 14.14 3.24
CA ARG A 231 -8.00 14.05 4.69
C ARG A 231 -6.80 13.62 5.50
N SER A 232 -5.86 12.91 4.89
CA SER A 232 -4.64 12.47 5.59
C SER A 232 -3.45 12.36 4.64
N ILE A 233 -2.24 12.46 5.22
CA ILE A 233 -0.97 12.13 4.57
C ILE A 233 -0.12 11.25 5.46
N MET A 234 0.58 10.29 4.85
CA MET A 234 1.59 9.48 5.51
C MET A 234 2.98 10.02 5.19
N ILE A 235 3.79 10.21 6.23
CA ILE A 235 5.14 10.75 6.10
C ILE A 235 6.15 9.61 5.95
N ASP A 236 6.98 9.71 4.91
CA ASP A 236 8.05 8.78 4.59
C ASP A 236 9.18 8.76 5.64
N HIS A 237 9.96 7.69 5.66
CA HIS A 237 11.18 7.56 6.48
C HIS A 237 12.48 7.90 5.73
N THR A 238 12.40 8.36 4.50
CA THR A 238 13.55 8.82 3.72
C THR A 238 14.05 10.18 4.24
N CYS A 239 15.35 10.38 4.21
CA CYS A 239 15.99 11.67 4.46
C CYS A 239 16.00 12.50 3.18
N TYR A 240 15.49 13.74 3.21
CA TYR A 240 15.45 14.66 2.06
C TYR A 240 16.33 15.87 2.36
N THR A 241 17.61 15.84 1.94
CA THR A 241 18.58 16.88 2.28
C THR A 241 18.25 18.27 1.71
N GLY A 242 17.48 18.33 0.62
CA GLY A 242 16.96 19.58 0.08
C GLY A 242 15.83 20.21 0.89
N LEU A 243 15.13 19.42 1.73
CA LEU A 243 14.02 19.89 2.58
C LEU A 243 14.45 20.03 4.04
N ASP A 244 15.31 19.14 4.51
CA ASP A 244 15.93 19.18 5.84
C ASP A 244 17.42 18.87 5.74
N PRO A 245 18.30 19.91 5.79
CA PRO A 245 19.75 19.73 5.70
C PRO A 245 20.36 18.89 6.84
N ALA A 246 19.64 18.70 7.95
CA ALA A 246 20.09 17.83 9.04
C ALA A 246 20.02 16.33 8.69
N CYS A 247 19.45 15.99 7.53
CA CYS A 247 19.32 14.61 7.06
C CYS A 247 18.61 13.71 8.08
N ILE A 248 17.54 14.23 8.67
CA ILE A 248 16.65 13.49 9.56
C ILE A 248 15.55 12.84 8.71
N PRO A 249 15.13 11.58 8.97
CA PRO A 249 13.98 10.98 8.30
C PRO A 249 12.77 11.92 8.30
N ALA A 250 12.09 12.05 7.17
CA ALA A 250 11.00 13.02 7.02
C ALA A 250 9.92 12.88 8.13
N SER A 251 9.62 11.65 8.53
CA SER A 251 8.66 11.36 9.62
C SER A 251 9.10 11.88 11.01
N LEU A 252 10.37 12.19 11.19
CA LEU A 252 10.95 12.74 12.42
C LEU A 252 11.35 14.22 12.26
N SER A 253 11.12 14.82 11.08
CA SER A 253 11.61 16.15 10.70
C SER A 253 10.54 17.23 10.90
N LYS A 254 10.76 18.15 11.85
CA LYS A 254 9.94 19.37 12.01
C LYS A 254 9.94 20.25 10.74
N PRO A 255 11.07 20.48 10.03
CA PRO A 255 11.08 21.18 8.76
C PRO A 255 10.12 20.59 7.72
N VAL A 256 10.04 19.26 7.61
CA VAL A 256 9.14 18.60 6.65
C VAL A 256 7.69 18.64 7.11
N ILE A 257 7.41 18.33 8.38
CA ILE A 257 6.04 18.19 8.86
C ILE A 257 5.44 19.56 9.20
N GLN A 258 6.11 20.34 10.05
CA GLN A 258 5.54 21.60 10.56
C GLN A 258 5.73 22.76 9.57
N ASN A 259 6.95 22.92 9.02
CA ASN A 259 7.20 24.08 8.17
C ASN A 259 6.65 23.86 6.75
N LEU A 260 6.89 22.68 6.15
CA LEU A 260 6.42 22.43 4.78
C LEU A 260 4.96 22.00 4.77
N ALA A 261 4.58 20.85 5.39
CA ALA A 261 3.23 20.32 5.25
C ALA A 261 2.18 21.23 5.92
N ARG A 262 2.37 21.59 7.21
CA ARG A 262 1.42 22.44 7.95
C ARG A 262 1.52 23.92 7.54
N GLY A 263 2.74 24.46 7.47
CA GLY A 263 2.97 25.90 7.24
C GLY A 263 2.80 26.30 5.79
N GLU A 264 3.68 25.82 4.90
CA GLU A 264 3.73 26.29 3.50
C GLU A 264 2.60 25.72 2.65
N LEU A 265 2.26 24.42 2.82
CA LEU A 265 1.18 23.78 2.08
C LEU A 265 -0.20 23.93 2.76
N GLY A 266 -0.24 24.40 4.01
CA GLY A 266 -1.48 24.65 4.74
C GLY A 266 -2.31 23.39 5.01
N PHE A 267 -1.67 22.21 5.16
CA PHE A 267 -2.39 20.96 5.35
C PHE A 267 -3.01 20.86 6.74
N GLU A 268 -4.34 20.73 6.81
CA GLU A 268 -5.10 20.66 8.06
C GLU A 268 -5.56 19.25 8.44
N GLY A 269 -5.40 18.26 7.54
CA GLY A 269 -5.81 16.87 7.76
C GLY A 269 -4.93 16.11 8.77
N LEU A 270 -5.16 14.82 8.91
CA LEU A 270 -4.33 13.94 9.76
C LEU A 270 -2.94 13.74 9.14
N ILE A 271 -1.92 13.79 9.97
CA ILE A 271 -0.56 13.39 9.60
C ILE A 271 -0.22 12.11 10.35
N ILE A 272 0.06 11.04 9.60
CA ILE A 272 0.45 9.75 10.13
C ILE A 272 1.89 9.44 9.76
N SER A 273 2.65 8.81 10.65
CA SER A 273 3.97 8.27 10.30
C SER A 273 3.81 7.00 9.45
N ASP A 274 4.82 6.62 8.70
CA ASP A 274 4.99 5.23 8.28
C ASP A 274 5.36 4.35 9.48
N GLY A 275 5.52 3.03 9.29
CA GLY A 275 5.73 2.08 10.37
C GLY A 275 7.04 2.29 11.14
N MET A 276 6.98 2.59 12.43
CA MET A 276 8.15 2.88 13.27
C MET A 276 9.08 1.67 13.47
N GLN A 277 8.64 0.47 13.12
CA GLN A 277 9.44 -0.76 13.16
C GLN A 277 10.28 -0.96 11.87
N MET A 278 10.13 -0.10 10.86
CA MET A 278 10.94 -0.18 9.64
C MET A 278 12.42 0.10 9.97
N LEU A 279 13.34 -0.62 9.32
CA LEU A 279 14.78 -0.58 9.66
C LEU A 279 15.39 0.82 9.53
N SER A 280 14.87 1.66 8.66
CA SER A 280 15.27 3.07 8.56
C SER A 280 15.12 3.86 9.85
N ILE A 281 14.20 3.47 10.73
CA ILE A 281 13.97 4.07 12.06
C ILE A 281 14.49 3.18 13.17
N ALA A 282 14.11 1.89 13.16
CA ALA A 282 14.39 0.97 14.25
C ALA A 282 15.90 0.79 14.50
N ASP A 283 16.70 0.66 13.44
CA ASP A 283 18.15 0.47 13.55
C ASP A 283 18.91 1.74 13.95
N VAL A 284 18.39 2.93 13.57
CA VAL A 284 19.11 4.19 13.77
C VAL A 284 18.72 4.87 15.09
N HIS A 285 17.46 4.88 15.41
CA HIS A 285 16.91 5.62 16.56
C HIS A 285 16.33 4.70 17.65
N GLY A 286 15.98 3.46 17.28
CA GLY A 286 15.10 2.61 18.07
C GLY A 286 13.64 3.02 17.93
N ALA A 287 12.73 2.07 17.70
CA ALA A 287 11.32 2.37 17.47
C ALA A 287 10.66 3.18 18.62
N PRO A 288 10.91 2.91 19.92
CA PRO A 288 10.34 3.71 21.00
C PRO A 288 10.71 5.19 20.95
N LYS A 289 11.98 5.50 20.69
CA LYS A 289 12.44 6.89 20.55
C LYS A 289 11.93 7.52 19.26
N GLY A 290 11.89 6.75 18.15
CA GLY A 290 11.31 7.19 16.89
C GLY A 290 9.85 7.64 17.04
N CYS A 291 9.03 6.91 17.82
CA CYS A 291 7.65 7.30 18.10
C CYS A 291 7.54 8.66 18.82
N VAL A 292 8.39 8.90 19.81
CA VAL A 292 8.42 10.20 20.52
C VAL A 292 8.83 11.32 19.56
N MET A 293 9.90 11.12 18.78
CA MET A 293 10.39 12.10 17.81
C MET A 293 9.35 12.42 16.73
N ALA A 294 8.63 11.41 16.22
CA ALA A 294 7.58 11.60 15.23
C ALA A 294 6.41 12.42 15.77
N ALA A 295 5.96 12.11 16.98
CA ALA A 295 4.90 12.88 17.67
C ALA A 295 5.34 14.33 17.93
N GLU A 296 6.58 14.55 18.37
CA GLU A 296 7.16 15.87 18.62
C GLU A 296 7.35 16.65 17.30
N ALA A 297 7.74 15.97 16.22
CA ALA A 297 7.86 16.57 14.89
C ALA A 297 6.52 17.00 14.29
N GLY A 298 5.40 16.42 14.74
CA GLY A 298 4.06 16.85 14.32
C GLY A 298 3.16 15.75 13.74
N CYS A 299 3.56 14.48 13.77
CA CYS A 299 2.65 13.38 13.45
C CYS A 299 1.51 13.33 14.46
N ASP A 300 0.28 13.23 13.97
CA ASP A 300 -0.91 13.06 14.80
C ASP A 300 -1.08 11.59 15.20
N LEU A 301 -0.84 10.69 14.23
CA LEU A 301 -0.89 9.24 14.41
C LEU A 301 0.51 8.65 14.19
N VAL A 302 0.85 7.66 15.03
CA VAL A 302 2.12 6.94 14.95
C VAL A 302 1.83 5.45 14.81
N ILE A 303 2.30 4.82 13.71
CA ILE A 303 2.16 3.38 13.49
C ILE A 303 3.23 2.66 14.29
N THR A 304 2.81 1.88 15.31
CA THR A 304 3.72 1.14 16.19
C THR A 304 3.96 -0.30 15.78
N GLY A 305 3.10 -0.87 14.90
CA GLY A 305 3.23 -2.23 14.36
C GLY A 305 3.47 -2.22 12.86
N ASN A 306 4.04 -3.28 12.30
CA ASN A 306 4.44 -3.37 10.89
C ASN A 306 3.83 -4.56 10.12
N GLY A 307 2.88 -5.28 10.72
CA GLY A 307 2.25 -6.44 10.07
C GLY A 307 3.10 -7.71 10.00
N GLY A 308 4.38 -7.65 10.40
CA GLY A 308 5.21 -8.82 10.67
C GLY A 308 4.92 -9.39 12.06
N ASP A 309 5.80 -10.25 12.57
CA ASP A 309 5.74 -10.65 13.97
C ASP A 309 5.99 -9.41 14.84
N ASN A 310 4.97 -9.00 15.62
CA ASN A 310 5.08 -7.89 16.56
C ASN A 310 5.78 -8.31 17.86
N ALA A 311 6.61 -9.30 17.77
CA ALA A 311 7.48 -9.76 18.82
C ALA A 311 8.92 -9.67 18.33
N ASP A 312 9.83 -9.31 19.22
CA ASP A 312 11.25 -9.43 18.96
C ASP A 312 11.66 -10.93 18.91
N PRO A 313 12.94 -11.25 18.62
CA PRO A 313 13.43 -12.64 18.58
C PRO A 313 13.20 -13.43 19.88
N ASP A 314 13.04 -12.74 21.00
CA ASP A 314 12.76 -13.33 22.33
C ASP A 314 11.25 -13.46 22.60
N GLY A 315 10.39 -13.05 21.67
CA GLY A 315 8.92 -13.13 21.74
C GLY A 315 8.26 -11.99 22.55
N GLU A 316 9.00 -10.91 22.83
CA GLU A 316 8.47 -9.75 23.53
C GLU A 316 7.63 -8.87 22.56
N ASP A 317 6.63 -8.19 23.13
CA ASP A 317 5.80 -7.21 22.39
C ASP A 317 6.60 -5.94 22.09
N VAL A 318 6.82 -5.65 20.80
CA VAL A 318 7.59 -4.48 20.34
C VAL A 318 6.79 -3.17 20.38
N GLN A 319 5.48 -3.19 20.54
CA GLN A 319 4.62 -2.00 20.49
C GLN A 319 4.43 -1.34 21.87
N THR A 320 4.27 -2.13 22.94
CA THR A 320 4.14 -1.61 24.30
C THR A 320 5.31 -0.71 24.73
N PRO A 321 6.60 -1.02 24.43
CA PRO A 321 7.71 -0.10 24.68
C PRO A 321 7.57 1.25 23.97
N CYS A 322 7.03 1.28 22.74
CA CYS A 322 6.78 2.52 22.00
C CYS A 322 5.75 3.40 22.70
N ILE A 323 4.62 2.81 23.13
CA ILE A 323 3.54 3.52 23.83
C ILE A 323 4.02 4.06 25.18
N ARG A 324 4.76 3.23 25.94
CA ARG A 324 5.36 3.65 27.22
C ARG A 324 6.37 4.78 27.05
N ALA A 325 7.16 4.76 25.98
CA ALA A 325 8.10 5.84 25.69
C ALA A 325 7.37 7.17 25.45
N MET A 326 6.27 7.16 24.70
CA MET A 326 5.45 8.35 24.49
C MET A 326 4.82 8.87 25.78
N LEU A 327 4.28 7.99 26.64
CA LEU A 327 3.74 8.38 27.95
C LEU A 327 4.82 9.00 28.83
N LYS A 328 5.99 8.37 28.91
CA LYS A 328 7.14 8.88 29.67
C LYS A 328 7.62 10.24 29.14
N ALA A 329 7.64 10.42 27.81
CA ALA A 329 8.01 11.70 27.21
C ALA A 329 7.05 12.84 27.60
N VAL A 330 5.74 12.53 27.76
CA VAL A 330 4.77 13.49 28.29
C VAL A 330 5.04 13.80 29.78
N GLU A 331 5.32 12.79 30.60
CA GLU A 331 5.62 12.96 32.02
C GLU A 331 6.88 13.81 32.25
N THR A 332 7.89 13.65 31.41
CA THR A 332 9.17 14.39 31.49
C THR A 332 9.12 15.76 30.81
N GLY A 333 8.07 16.05 30.04
CA GLY A 333 7.92 17.29 29.28
C GLY A 333 8.69 17.31 27.94
N GLU A 334 9.29 16.19 27.51
CA GLU A 334 9.89 16.03 26.18
C GLU A 334 8.83 16.12 25.08
N LEU A 335 7.66 15.49 25.28
CA LEU A 335 6.47 15.66 24.46
C LEU A 335 5.45 16.52 25.21
N SER A 336 5.12 17.70 24.70
CA SER A 336 4.23 18.62 25.40
C SER A 336 2.77 18.14 25.41
N MET A 337 2.05 18.39 26.53
CA MET A 337 0.61 18.14 26.60
C MET A 337 -0.20 18.93 25.58
N GLU A 338 0.29 20.09 25.15
CA GLU A 338 -0.32 20.90 24.10
C GLU A 338 -0.31 20.10 22.78
N ARG A 339 0.86 19.53 22.40
CA ARG A 339 1.00 18.71 21.20
C ARG A 339 0.10 17.46 21.25
N VAL A 340 0.05 16.78 22.41
CA VAL A 340 -0.84 15.61 22.60
C VAL A 340 -2.31 16.01 22.46
N ASN A 341 -2.73 17.12 23.09
CA ASN A 341 -4.11 17.60 22.98
C ASN A 341 -4.48 17.99 21.53
N GLU A 342 -3.56 18.63 20.80
CA GLU A 342 -3.77 19.01 19.42
C GLU A 342 -3.97 17.78 18.51
N SER A 343 -3.11 16.75 18.65
CA SER A 343 -3.23 15.51 17.91
C SER A 343 -4.53 14.76 18.26
N ALA A 344 -4.78 14.53 19.54
CA ALA A 344 -5.98 13.82 19.98
C ALA A 344 -7.27 14.56 19.55
N ARG A 345 -7.27 15.90 19.60
CA ARG A 345 -8.37 16.73 19.11
C ARG A 345 -8.64 16.49 17.63
N ARG A 346 -7.60 16.50 16.79
CA ARG A 346 -7.72 16.29 15.36
C ARG A 346 -8.24 14.89 15.06
N ILE A 347 -7.68 13.86 15.70
CA ILE A 347 -8.09 12.46 15.54
C ILE A 347 -9.55 12.25 15.93
N ILE A 348 -9.96 12.73 17.11
CA ILE A 348 -11.34 12.60 17.59
C ILE A 348 -12.30 13.36 16.67
N THR A 349 -11.89 14.54 16.18
CA THR A 349 -12.68 15.31 15.20
C THR A 349 -12.96 14.51 13.95
N PHE A 350 -11.97 13.82 13.36
CA PHE A 350 -12.17 12.95 12.21
C PHE A 350 -13.06 11.74 12.54
N LYS A 351 -12.87 11.10 13.70
CA LYS A 351 -13.75 10.01 14.15
C LYS A 351 -15.22 10.44 14.26
N LEU A 352 -15.47 11.62 14.82
CA LEU A 352 -16.81 12.19 14.88
C LEU A 352 -17.41 12.52 13.52
N LEU A 353 -16.59 12.93 12.56
CA LEU A 353 -17.02 13.19 11.18
C LEU A 353 -17.43 11.90 10.45
N LEU A 354 -16.76 10.78 10.74
CA LEU A 354 -17.05 9.48 10.14
C LEU A 354 -18.36 8.86 10.66
N GLY A 355 -18.82 9.25 11.85
CA GLY A 355 -20.02 8.69 12.48
C GLY A 355 -19.80 7.27 12.97
N ASP A 356 -20.79 6.39 12.75
CA ASP A 356 -20.70 4.99 13.18
C ASP A 356 -19.73 4.19 12.30
N MET A 357 -18.76 3.49 12.93
CA MET A 357 -17.74 2.70 12.26
C MET A 357 -17.85 1.19 12.56
N TYR A 358 -19.01 0.73 12.99
CA TYR A 358 -19.27 -0.71 13.06
C TYR A 358 -19.51 -1.29 11.66
N PRO A 359 -19.22 -2.60 11.46
CA PRO A 359 -19.60 -3.30 10.23
C PRO A 359 -21.11 -3.25 9.99
N ALA A 360 -21.51 -3.17 8.73
CA ALA A 360 -22.91 -3.22 8.36
C ALA A 360 -23.52 -4.61 8.63
N GLU A 361 -24.74 -4.68 9.14
CA GLU A 361 -25.41 -5.94 9.52
C GLU A 361 -25.52 -6.91 8.33
N ASP A 362 -25.72 -6.38 7.12
CA ASP A 362 -25.91 -7.15 5.89
C ASP A 362 -24.61 -7.42 5.11
N VAL A 363 -23.44 -6.99 5.61
CA VAL A 363 -22.16 -7.03 4.87
C VAL A 363 -21.81 -8.42 4.31
N VAL A 364 -22.16 -9.47 5.04
CA VAL A 364 -21.83 -10.86 4.65
C VAL A 364 -22.67 -11.31 3.44
N SER A 365 -23.91 -10.83 3.33
CA SER A 365 -24.86 -11.22 2.27
C SER A 365 -24.83 -10.30 1.05
N ARG A 366 -24.09 -9.20 1.08
CA ARG A 366 -24.01 -8.25 -0.06
C ARG A 366 -23.42 -8.91 -1.29
N ASP A 367 -24.05 -8.68 -2.43
CA ASP A 367 -23.56 -9.11 -3.73
C ASP A 367 -22.59 -8.05 -4.31
N TRP A 368 -21.34 -8.45 -4.54
CA TRP A 368 -20.29 -7.62 -5.14
C TRP A 368 -19.89 -8.07 -6.54
N SER A 369 -20.71 -8.89 -7.19
CA SER A 369 -20.42 -9.41 -8.54
C SER A 369 -20.23 -8.31 -9.58
N ALA A 370 -20.95 -7.20 -9.47
CA ALA A 370 -20.78 -6.03 -10.33
C ALA A 370 -19.41 -5.34 -10.09
N HIS A 371 -18.95 -5.27 -8.85
CA HIS A 371 -17.62 -4.75 -8.50
C HIS A 371 -16.51 -5.61 -9.09
N GLU A 372 -16.63 -6.94 -8.97
CA GLU A 372 -15.69 -7.90 -9.56
C GLU A 372 -15.65 -7.79 -11.09
N ALA A 373 -16.82 -7.67 -11.73
CA ALA A 373 -16.92 -7.48 -13.19
C ALA A 373 -16.22 -6.18 -13.64
N PHE A 374 -16.40 -5.09 -12.89
CA PHE A 374 -15.70 -3.83 -13.16
C PHE A 374 -14.18 -3.99 -12.98
N ALA A 375 -13.71 -4.61 -11.89
CA ALA A 375 -12.29 -4.83 -11.66
C ALA A 375 -11.64 -5.71 -12.75
N GLN A 376 -12.36 -6.71 -13.26
CA GLN A 376 -11.90 -7.54 -14.39
C GLN A 376 -11.82 -6.75 -15.71
N ALA A 377 -12.79 -5.87 -15.97
CA ALA A 377 -12.77 -4.99 -17.14
C ALA A 377 -11.61 -4.00 -17.06
N LEU A 378 -11.39 -3.40 -15.90
CA LEU A 378 -10.29 -2.48 -15.63
C LEU A 378 -8.92 -3.16 -15.82
N ALA A 379 -8.75 -4.38 -15.32
CA ALA A 379 -7.54 -5.18 -15.54
C ALA A 379 -7.27 -5.45 -17.03
N ALA A 380 -8.32 -5.71 -17.81
CA ALA A 380 -8.19 -5.92 -19.25
C ALA A 380 -7.71 -4.67 -19.99
N MET A 381 -8.11 -3.48 -19.55
CA MET A 381 -7.63 -2.21 -20.12
C MET A 381 -6.14 -1.98 -19.86
N GLY A 382 -5.59 -2.51 -18.77
CA GLY A 382 -4.17 -2.43 -18.43
C GLY A 382 -3.28 -3.35 -19.27
N VAL A 383 -3.81 -4.37 -19.95
CA VAL A 383 -3.00 -5.27 -20.77
C VAL A 383 -2.71 -4.66 -22.14
N LYS A 384 -1.42 -4.63 -22.50
CA LYS A 384 -0.96 -4.08 -23.79
C LYS A 384 -0.06 -5.08 -24.51
N VAL A 385 -0.40 -5.42 -25.75
CA VAL A 385 0.53 -6.08 -26.69
C VAL A 385 1.47 -5.01 -27.21
N GLN A 386 2.70 -4.97 -26.67
CA GLN A 386 3.71 -3.98 -27.04
C GLN A 386 4.31 -4.31 -28.42
N ARG A 387 4.39 -5.62 -28.75
CA ARG A 387 4.95 -6.14 -29.99
C ARG A 387 4.47 -7.57 -30.23
N ASP A 388 4.28 -7.92 -31.50
CA ASP A 388 4.07 -9.28 -32.00
C ASP A 388 4.60 -9.38 -33.44
N ASP A 389 5.92 -9.25 -33.61
CA ASP A 389 6.59 -9.26 -34.91
C ASP A 389 6.50 -10.64 -35.61
N ALA A 390 6.37 -11.69 -34.83
CA ALA A 390 6.27 -13.06 -35.28
C ALA A 390 4.81 -13.49 -35.60
N HIS A 391 3.83 -12.60 -35.42
CA HIS A 391 2.40 -12.89 -35.59
C HIS A 391 1.99 -14.19 -34.89
N MET A 392 2.43 -14.36 -33.64
CA MET A 392 2.23 -15.59 -32.87
C MET A 392 0.95 -15.60 -32.05
N LEU A 393 0.28 -14.48 -31.94
CA LEU A 393 -1.04 -14.39 -31.32
C LEU A 393 -2.15 -14.63 -32.33
N PRO A 394 -3.19 -15.44 -32.02
CA PRO A 394 -3.39 -16.19 -30.76
C PRO A 394 -2.40 -17.36 -30.63
N LEU A 395 -2.04 -17.65 -29.38
CA LEU A 395 -1.14 -18.77 -29.08
C LEU A 395 -1.79 -20.11 -29.44
N PRO A 396 -0.99 -21.07 -29.99
CA PRO A 396 -1.44 -22.44 -30.14
C PRO A 396 -1.67 -23.13 -28.80
N GLN A 397 -2.57 -24.12 -28.78
CA GLN A 397 -2.74 -24.99 -27.59
C GLN A 397 -1.44 -25.75 -27.29
N GLY A 398 -1.23 -26.08 -26.00
CA GLY A 398 -0.03 -26.78 -25.55
C GLY A 398 1.21 -25.88 -25.38
N ALA A 399 1.05 -24.56 -25.38
CA ALA A 399 2.15 -23.64 -25.09
C ALA A 399 2.77 -23.91 -23.71
N LEU A 400 4.09 -23.71 -23.60
CA LEU A 400 4.83 -23.87 -22.34
C LEU A 400 4.95 -22.52 -21.62
N PHE A 401 4.44 -22.43 -20.40
CA PHE A 401 4.49 -21.25 -19.56
C PHE A 401 5.60 -21.37 -18.51
N LEU A 402 6.49 -20.38 -18.47
CA LEU A 402 7.63 -20.30 -17.58
C LEU A 402 7.53 -19.04 -16.72
N SER A 403 7.60 -19.17 -15.39
CA SER A 403 7.72 -18.02 -14.49
C SER A 403 8.47 -18.38 -13.23
N ARG A 404 9.01 -17.34 -12.56
CA ARG A 404 9.50 -17.51 -11.20
C ARG A 404 8.32 -17.73 -10.26
N ILE A 405 8.55 -18.50 -9.17
CA ILE A 405 7.60 -18.60 -8.06
C ILE A 405 7.42 -17.18 -7.49
N SER A 406 6.16 -16.73 -7.43
CA SER A 406 5.86 -15.39 -6.92
C SER A 406 6.23 -15.29 -5.43
N ARG A 407 6.98 -14.26 -5.06
CA ARG A 407 7.34 -13.90 -3.68
C ARG A 407 7.13 -12.42 -3.48
N ALA A 408 6.75 -12.01 -2.25
CA ALA A 408 6.77 -10.62 -1.85
C ALA A 408 8.18 -10.05 -1.99
N ARG A 409 8.34 -8.86 -2.58
CA ARG A 409 9.64 -8.24 -2.87
C ARG A 409 9.82 -6.86 -2.26
N LEU A 410 8.72 -6.16 -2.01
CA LEU A 410 8.70 -4.91 -1.28
C LEU A 410 8.34 -5.21 0.17
N GLY A 411 8.93 -4.48 1.12
CA GLY A 411 8.61 -4.65 2.53
C GLY A 411 7.13 -4.48 2.86
N VAL A 412 6.41 -3.69 2.05
CA VAL A 412 4.97 -3.47 2.16
C VAL A 412 4.12 -4.62 1.57
N GLU A 413 4.69 -5.46 0.69
CA GLU A 413 3.98 -6.61 0.14
C GLU A 413 3.93 -7.72 1.18
N GLU A 414 2.74 -8.21 1.50
CA GLU A 414 2.59 -9.32 2.44
C GLU A 414 2.84 -10.67 1.77
N GLY A 415 3.75 -11.40 2.37
CA GLY A 415 3.88 -12.84 2.42
C GLY A 415 3.74 -13.69 1.16
N ASP A 416 4.06 -14.96 1.32
CA ASP A 416 4.23 -16.03 0.34
C ASP A 416 2.99 -16.43 -0.49
N ARG A 417 1.88 -15.73 -0.38
CA ARG A 417 0.61 -16.10 -1.04
C ARG A 417 0.05 -14.98 -1.92
N LEU A 418 0.89 -14.38 -2.71
CA LEU A 418 0.40 -13.83 -3.96
C LEU A 418 -0.05 -15.04 -4.78
N VAL A 419 -1.37 -15.22 -4.90
CA VAL A 419 -2.11 -16.06 -5.86
C VAL A 419 -1.27 -17.11 -6.60
N ASP A 420 -1.82 -18.25 -7.00
CA ASP A 420 -1.19 -19.19 -7.95
C ASP A 420 -0.26 -18.41 -8.89
N GLY A 421 1.01 -18.77 -8.98
CA GLY A 421 1.98 -18.07 -9.82
C GLY A 421 1.49 -17.91 -11.25
N PHE A 422 2.11 -16.99 -11.99
CA PHE A 422 1.67 -16.72 -13.37
C PHE A 422 1.60 -18.00 -14.22
N ALA A 423 2.66 -18.81 -14.23
CA ALA A 423 2.73 -19.95 -15.15
C ALA A 423 1.65 -21.02 -14.86
N PRO A 424 1.40 -21.48 -13.63
CA PRO A 424 0.33 -22.44 -13.37
C PRO A 424 -1.07 -21.92 -13.74
N MET A 425 -1.36 -20.67 -13.40
CA MET A 425 -2.67 -20.09 -13.70
C MET A 425 -2.86 -19.89 -15.20
N ALA A 426 -1.85 -19.34 -15.89
CA ALA A 426 -1.92 -19.11 -17.33
C ALA A 426 -1.98 -20.42 -18.12
N ALA A 427 -1.20 -21.44 -17.74
CA ALA A 427 -1.25 -22.75 -18.38
C ALA A 427 -2.64 -23.38 -18.26
N ARG A 428 -3.25 -23.34 -17.06
CA ARG A 428 -4.63 -23.84 -16.85
C ARG A 428 -5.64 -23.10 -17.74
N LEU A 429 -5.55 -21.76 -17.83
CA LEU A 429 -6.47 -20.94 -18.61
C LEU A 429 -6.26 -21.06 -20.13
N CYS A 430 -5.04 -21.29 -20.58
CA CYS A 430 -4.67 -21.38 -22.00
C CYS A 430 -4.47 -22.80 -22.50
N GLN A 431 -4.78 -23.84 -21.68
CA GLN A 431 -4.62 -25.25 -22.02
C GLN A 431 -3.18 -25.61 -22.42
N GLY A 432 -2.21 -25.17 -21.62
CA GLY A 432 -0.78 -25.40 -21.83
C GLY A 432 -0.13 -26.13 -20.66
N GLU A 433 1.20 -26.20 -20.71
CA GLU A 433 2.05 -26.74 -19.64
C GLU A 433 2.71 -25.60 -18.85
N SER A 434 3.03 -25.84 -17.58
CA SER A 434 3.73 -24.85 -16.75
C SER A 434 4.98 -25.40 -16.10
N VAL A 435 5.94 -24.51 -15.89
CA VAL A 435 7.11 -24.70 -15.03
C VAL A 435 7.34 -23.44 -14.21
N GLU A 436 7.39 -23.62 -12.91
CA GLU A 436 7.84 -22.58 -11.99
C GLU A 436 9.23 -22.91 -11.45
N PHE A 437 10.04 -21.87 -11.22
CA PHE A 437 11.40 -21.99 -10.69
C PHE A 437 11.64 -20.98 -9.56
N ALA A 438 12.49 -21.35 -8.59
CA ALA A 438 12.70 -20.53 -7.39
C ALA A 438 13.57 -19.28 -7.65
N GLN A 439 14.64 -19.40 -8.43
CA GLN A 439 15.57 -18.31 -8.76
C GLN A 439 15.78 -18.17 -10.26
N ARG A 440 16.39 -19.16 -10.91
CA ARG A 440 16.60 -19.24 -12.38
C ARG A 440 16.09 -20.59 -12.89
N PRO A 441 15.60 -20.67 -14.14
CA PRO A 441 15.20 -21.95 -14.74
C PRO A 441 16.41 -22.83 -15.02
N ASP A 442 16.28 -24.13 -14.78
CA ASP A 442 17.26 -25.11 -15.30
C ASP A 442 17.00 -25.32 -16.81
N LEU A 443 17.60 -24.46 -17.63
CA LEU A 443 17.41 -24.49 -19.07
C LEU A 443 17.97 -25.76 -19.73
N ASN A 444 18.97 -26.42 -19.14
CA ASN A 444 19.48 -27.68 -19.66
C ASN A 444 18.43 -28.79 -19.50
N ALA A 445 17.82 -28.88 -18.34
CA ALA A 445 16.74 -29.84 -18.10
C ALA A 445 15.47 -29.53 -18.92
N LEU A 446 15.25 -28.26 -19.27
CA LEU A 446 14.07 -27.80 -20.01
C LEU A 446 14.27 -27.72 -21.52
N GLU A 447 15.50 -27.88 -22.05
CA GLU A 447 15.82 -27.62 -23.46
C GLU A 447 14.89 -28.34 -24.42
N ASN A 448 14.67 -29.64 -24.26
CA ASN A 448 13.82 -30.41 -25.14
C ASN A 448 12.34 -29.97 -25.05
N ARG A 449 11.86 -29.60 -23.86
CA ARG A 449 10.48 -29.10 -23.68
C ARG A 449 10.33 -27.74 -24.37
N ILE A 450 11.29 -26.83 -24.23
CA ILE A 450 11.29 -25.52 -24.87
C ILE A 450 11.32 -25.66 -26.40
N ARG A 451 12.24 -26.48 -26.95
CA ARG A 451 12.35 -26.69 -28.42
C ARG A 451 11.10 -27.27 -29.03
N ASN A 452 10.44 -28.20 -28.35
CA ASN A 452 9.28 -28.93 -28.91
C ASN A 452 7.93 -28.27 -28.56
N ALA A 453 7.90 -27.27 -27.68
CA ALA A 453 6.67 -26.54 -27.39
C ALA A 453 6.16 -25.79 -28.62
N PRO A 454 4.85 -25.80 -28.91
CA PRO A 454 4.29 -25.04 -30.03
C PRO A 454 4.47 -23.53 -29.91
N ALA A 455 4.60 -23.04 -28.68
CA ALA A 455 5.03 -21.69 -28.30
C ALA A 455 5.51 -21.69 -26.84
N VAL A 456 6.31 -20.70 -26.47
CA VAL A 456 6.74 -20.50 -25.07
C VAL A 456 6.27 -19.13 -24.58
N VAL A 457 5.76 -19.07 -23.36
CA VAL A 457 5.47 -17.82 -22.67
C VAL A 457 6.40 -17.72 -21.47
N PHE A 458 7.26 -16.73 -21.47
CA PHE A 458 8.20 -16.46 -20.37
C PHE A 458 7.77 -15.21 -19.63
N ALA A 459 7.48 -15.31 -18.33
CA ALA A 459 7.01 -14.16 -17.56
C ALA A 459 7.98 -13.71 -16.49
N ALA A 460 8.03 -12.38 -16.28
CA ALA A 460 8.72 -11.75 -15.18
C ALA A 460 7.79 -10.75 -14.47
N ALA A 461 7.82 -10.76 -13.13
CA ALA A 461 6.87 -10.02 -12.29
C ALA A 461 7.36 -8.62 -11.89
N SER A 462 8.62 -8.27 -12.16
CA SER A 462 9.18 -6.97 -11.81
C SER A 462 10.38 -6.62 -12.68
N ARG A 463 10.73 -5.33 -12.73
CA ARG A 463 11.95 -4.86 -13.42
C ARG A 463 13.25 -5.52 -12.91
N VAL A 464 13.30 -5.90 -11.64
CA VAL A 464 14.44 -6.64 -11.07
C VAL A 464 14.49 -8.04 -11.67
N GLU A 465 13.35 -8.76 -11.73
CA GLU A 465 13.27 -10.07 -12.38
C GLU A 465 13.65 -10.01 -13.85
N VAL A 466 13.18 -9.00 -14.56
CA VAL A 466 13.53 -8.84 -15.99
C VAL A 466 15.04 -8.78 -16.16
N ARG A 467 15.73 -7.99 -15.35
CA ARG A 467 17.21 -7.88 -15.40
C ARG A 467 17.92 -9.20 -15.04
N GLU A 468 17.47 -9.84 -13.96
CA GLU A 468 18.06 -11.11 -13.48
C GLU A 468 17.86 -12.26 -14.46
N LEU A 469 16.73 -12.30 -15.19
CA LEU A 469 16.33 -13.37 -16.09
C LEU A 469 16.58 -13.06 -17.58
N LEU A 470 17.24 -11.95 -17.89
CA LEU A 470 17.41 -11.49 -19.27
C LEU A 470 18.17 -12.48 -20.15
N GLU A 471 19.26 -13.06 -19.64
CA GLU A 471 20.05 -14.08 -20.35
C GLU A 471 19.29 -15.39 -20.53
N ASP A 472 18.47 -15.77 -19.55
CA ASP A 472 17.61 -16.94 -19.63
C ASP A 472 16.55 -16.75 -20.72
N LEU A 473 15.90 -15.58 -20.76
CA LEU A 473 14.94 -15.21 -21.80
C LEU A 473 15.59 -15.21 -23.18
N GLN A 474 16.81 -14.66 -23.34
CA GLN A 474 17.55 -14.72 -24.62
C GLN A 474 17.80 -16.16 -25.06
N THR A 475 18.16 -17.03 -24.13
CA THR A 475 18.37 -18.44 -24.42
C THR A 475 17.08 -19.13 -24.82
N VAL A 476 15.97 -18.87 -24.11
CA VAL A 476 14.65 -19.41 -24.48
C VAL A 476 14.22 -18.94 -25.87
N CYS A 477 14.41 -17.67 -26.23
CA CYS A 477 14.11 -17.15 -27.57
C CYS A 477 14.95 -17.82 -28.67
N ARG A 478 16.22 -18.17 -28.38
CA ARG A 478 17.08 -18.93 -29.30
C ARG A 478 16.63 -20.38 -29.47
N LEU A 479 16.17 -21.01 -28.39
CA LEU A 479 15.69 -22.39 -28.42
C LEU A 479 14.33 -22.51 -29.12
N ASN A 480 13.47 -21.53 -28.91
CA ASN A 480 12.15 -21.46 -29.53
C ASN A 480 11.82 -20.03 -30.00
N PRO A 481 11.89 -19.73 -31.31
CA PRO A 481 11.58 -18.41 -31.85
C PRO A 481 10.12 -17.97 -31.63
N ARG A 482 9.22 -18.89 -31.27
CA ARG A 482 7.83 -18.58 -30.90
C ARG A 482 7.74 -18.35 -29.39
N THR A 483 8.54 -17.42 -28.89
CA THR A 483 8.56 -17.02 -27.48
C THR A 483 7.88 -15.67 -27.29
N CYS A 484 6.85 -15.63 -26.43
CA CYS A 484 6.21 -14.41 -25.93
C CYS A 484 6.76 -14.07 -24.55
N PHE A 485 7.30 -12.88 -24.39
CA PHE A 485 7.67 -12.34 -23.08
C PHE A 485 6.49 -11.59 -22.46
N VAL A 486 6.11 -11.96 -21.25
CA VAL A 486 5.07 -11.28 -20.46
C VAL A 486 5.72 -10.55 -19.29
N CYS A 487 5.67 -9.23 -19.33
CA CYS A 487 6.12 -8.38 -18.23
C CYS A 487 4.91 -7.97 -17.38
N LEU A 488 4.86 -8.48 -16.14
CA LEU A 488 3.79 -8.19 -15.17
C LEU A 488 4.10 -6.89 -14.40
N ASP A 489 4.74 -5.94 -15.06
CA ASP A 489 5.15 -4.63 -14.53
C ASP A 489 4.93 -3.55 -15.61
N VAL A 490 5.34 -2.32 -15.34
CA VAL A 490 5.24 -1.19 -16.28
C VAL A 490 6.05 -1.45 -17.56
N PRO A 491 5.67 -0.89 -18.73
CA PRO A 491 6.33 -1.16 -19.99
C PRO A 491 7.84 -0.86 -20.00
N GLN A 492 8.29 0.12 -19.22
CA GLN A 492 9.70 0.45 -19.08
C GLN A 492 10.52 -0.71 -18.50
N ALA A 493 9.89 -1.56 -17.68
CA ALA A 493 10.54 -2.75 -17.15
C ALA A 493 10.83 -3.80 -18.24
N ALA A 494 10.03 -3.82 -19.33
CA ALA A 494 10.21 -4.74 -20.43
C ALA A 494 11.27 -4.28 -21.47
N GLN A 495 11.73 -3.03 -21.44
CA GLN A 495 12.68 -2.48 -22.43
C GLN A 495 13.95 -3.33 -22.63
N PRO A 496 14.58 -3.90 -21.57
CA PRO A 496 15.75 -4.75 -21.78
C PRO A 496 15.47 -6.01 -22.62
N ALA A 497 14.21 -6.42 -22.74
CA ALA A 497 13.77 -7.59 -23.50
C ALA A 497 13.28 -7.22 -24.91
N ASP A 498 13.78 -6.15 -25.52
CA ASP A 498 13.40 -5.66 -26.84
C ASP A 498 13.73 -6.62 -28.01
N PHE A 499 14.57 -7.62 -27.77
CA PHE A 499 14.86 -8.72 -28.68
C PHE A 499 13.76 -9.80 -28.74
N ALA A 500 12.84 -9.84 -27.75
CA ALA A 500 11.78 -10.86 -27.73
C ALA A 500 10.76 -10.61 -28.85
N PRO A 501 10.41 -11.65 -29.65
CA PRO A 501 9.57 -11.48 -30.84
C PRO A 501 8.11 -11.09 -30.52
N CYS A 502 7.63 -11.40 -29.32
CA CYS A 502 6.34 -10.95 -28.82
C CYS A 502 6.52 -10.44 -27.38
N VAL A 503 5.92 -9.28 -27.05
CA VAL A 503 6.00 -8.67 -25.72
C VAL A 503 4.62 -8.17 -25.31
N ILE A 504 4.16 -8.64 -24.14
CA ILE A 504 2.93 -8.20 -23.50
C ILE A 504 3.27 -7.60 -22.14
N THR A 505 2.64 -6.48 -21.79
CA THR A 505 2.73 -5.88 -20.45
C THR A 505 1.36 -5.81 -19.80
N SER A 506 1.27 -6.01 -18.49
CA SER A 506 0.00 -5.98 -17.75
C SER A 506 -0.05 -4.94 -16.64
N TYR A 507 1.07 -4.29 -16.34
CA TYR A 507 1.22 -3.37 -15.19
C TYR A 507 0.88 -3.98 -13.82
N ASP A 508 0.57 -5.29 -13.76
CA ASP A 508 0.04 -5.92 -12.56
C ASP A 508 0.20 -7.45 -12.60
N GLN A 509 0.18 -8.07 -11.43
CA GLN A 509 0.28 -9.52 -11.25
C GLN A 509 -0.92 -10.14 -10.52
N THR A 510 -2.02 -9.37 -10.34
CA THR A 510 -3.25 -9.91 -9.74
C THR A 510 -3.87 -11.01 -10.62
N ALA A 511 -4.72 -11.84 -10.02
CA ALA A 511 -5.44 -12.88 -10.76
C ALA A 511 -6.26 -12.28 -11.92
N ASN A 512 -6.83 -11.08 -11.76
CA ASN A 512 -7.57 -10.40 -12.82
C ASN A 512 -6.64 -9.96 -13.96
N ALA A 513 -5.44 -9.48 -13.66
CA ALA A 513 -4.43 -9.15 -14.67
C ALA A 513 -3.97 -10.40 -15.42
N ILE A 514 -3.69 -11.52 -14.74
CA ILE A 514 -3.30 -12.79 -15.38
C ILE A 514 -4.42 -13.30 -16.30
N ARG A 515 -5.69 -13.25 -15.86
CA ARG A 515 -6.84 -13.60 -16.73
C ARG A 515 -6.91 -12.70 -17.97
N ALA A 516 -6.63 -11.42 -17.82
CA ALA A 516 -6.63 -10.47 -18.92
C ALA A 516 -5.47 -10.74 -19.91
N VAL A 517 -4.26 -11.03 -19.40
CA VAL A 517 -3.13 -11.49 -20.24
C VAL A 517 -3.48 -12.75 -21.00
N CYS A 518 -4.10 -13.74 -20.33
CA CYS A 518 -4.51 -14.99 -20.99
C CYS A 518 -5.56 -14.76 -22.09
N ARG A 519 -6.43 -13.76 -21.94
CA ARG A 519 -7.35 -13.35 -23.03
C ARG A 519 -6.56 -12.81 -24.21
N ALA A 520 -5.62 -11.90 -23.99
CA ALA A 520 -4.76 -11.36 -25.05
C ALA A 520 -3.91 -12.44 -25.74
N LEU A 521 -3.46 -13.45 -25.00
CA LEU A 521 -2.72 -14.59 -25.55
C LEU A 521 -3.59 -15.51 -26.42
N LYS A 522 -4.90 -15.54 -26.22
CA LYS A 522 -5.85 -16.38 -26.97
C LYS A 522 -6.52 -15.67 -28.16
N GLY A 523 -6.36 -14.36 -28.28
CA GLY A 523 -6.98 -13.50 -29.29
C GLY A 523 -8.34 -13.02 -28.84
#